data_d44864b8bb17685c4df2af3e49f59af9
#
_entry.id   d44864b8bb17685c4df2af3e49f59af9
#
_cell.length_a   1.000
_cell.length_b   1.000
_cell.length_c   1.000
_cell.angle_alpha   90.00
_cell.angle_beta   90.00
_cell.angle_gamma   90.00
#
_symmetry.space_group_name_H-M   'P 1'
#
loop_
_entity.id
_entity.type
_entity.pdbx_description
1 polymer ?
#
loop_
_entity_poly.entity_id
_entity_poly.type
_entity_poly.pdbx_seq_one_letter_code
_entity_poly.pdbx_strand_id
1 'polypeptide(L)'
;MKKILIFSLMLASFLCSEAKERSLQQKLEIASEVLGEHLPSVGGKTSRGGVGESLRIMRQTDAYTVVGRNRNGFVVLANDDAFKAVIGYSDEGTFGDNPALGWFLARINDASLRAASTGYQVIPAGCKSSVEHLIAVKWGQDAPFNSQCPQVNGKNCWVGCVATAMAQIMSVYQYPSRGKGVASYSVGDEKRTAMLSMGEYKWTEMLPAYSGDSYSSEQAAAVAKLMFHCGCVAGMNYSLDGSGASLQDAAAGMKKHFGYLTQYYGYKDYPQTNNYDDAAWKKVIYRELSAGHPILYAGTSNKQGNDKTSSHAFVLDGYDADGNVGVNWGYGGLGDGYFDLSLLPLEYTDNGVSVDEEYQWYQEMVAIHCPDDGEIDYDLTSGLTPVVGVTKPCSSDVYDINGRKVSLPAKHD
;
A
#
# COMPACT_ATOMS: atom_id res chain seq x y z
N MET A 1 -53.58 -9.49 56.09
CA MET A 1 -53.45 -8.91 54.73
C MET A 1 -52.05 -9.17 54.24
N LYS A 2 -51.88 -10.21 53.41
CA LYS A 2 -50.60 -10.61 52.88
C LYS A 2 -50.46 -9.98 51.45
N LYS A 3 -49.52 -9.07 51.28
CA LYS A 3 -49.17 -8.53 49.95
C LYS A 3 -48.29 -9.54 49.23
N ILE A 4 -48.80 -10.12 48.15
CA ILE A 4 -48.05 -10.96 47.19
C ILE A 4 -47.31 -10.03 46.25
N LEU A 5 -45.96 -10.07 46.33
CA LEU A 5 -45.08 -9.35 45.38
C LEU A 5 -44.84 -10.26 44.16
N ILE A 6 -45.44 -9.90 43.04
CA ILE A 6 -45.18 -10.59 41.77
C ILE A 6 -43.91 -10.04 41.21
N PHE A 7 -42.83 -10.83 41.26
CA PHE A 7 -41.59 -10.56 40.55
C PHE A 7 -41.77 -10.97 39.08
N SER A 8 -41.97 -9.97 38.21
CA SER A 8 -41.99 -10.19 36.78
C SER A 8 -40.57 -10.41 36.28
N LEU A 9 -40.21 -11.67 36.01
CA LEU A 9 -38.97 -12.06 35.38
C LEU A 9 -39.06 -11.68 33.92
N MET A 10 -38.54 -10.48 33.51
CA MET A 10 -38.27 -10.20 32.11
C MET A 10 -37.10 -11.07 31.66
N LEU A 11 -37.45 -12.17 31.00
CA LEU A 11 -36.53 -12.98 30.23
C LEU A 11 -36.14 -12.16 29.00
N ALA A 12 -35.02 -11.44 29.08
CA ALA A 12 -34.40 -10.85 27.90
C ALA A 12 -33.90 -12.01 27.04
N SER A 13 -34.74 -12.41 26.08
CA SER A 13 -34.30 -13.25 24.98
C SER A 13 -33.25 -12.46 24.17
N PHE A 14 -31.98 -12.73 24.43
CA PHE A 14 -30.93 -12.45 23.45
C PHE A 14 -31.29 -13.29 22.21
N LEU A 15 -31.95 -12.68 21.26
CA LEU A 15 -31.99 -13.18 19.90
C LEU A 15 -30.55 -13.05 19.39
N CYS A 16 -29.79 -14.12 19.49
CA CYS A 16 -28.64 -14.33 18.60
C CYS A 16 -29.26 -14.34 17.19
N SER A 17 -29.16 -13.24 16.49
CA SER A 17 -29.39 -13.20 15.06
C SER A 17 -28.38 -14.16 14.45
N GLU A 18 -28.82 -15.30 13.95
CA GLU A 18 -27.96 -16.14 13.13
C GLU A 18 -27.47 -15.30 11.97
N ALA A 19 -26.17 -15.24 11.77
CA ALA A 19 -25.54 -14.58 10.66
C ALA A 19 -26.16 -15.10 9.35
N LYS A 20 -26.59 -14.19 8.49
CA LYS A 20 -27.29 -14.52 7.26
C LYS A 20 -26.47 -14.09 6.05
N GLU A 21 -26.44 -14.92 5.03
CA GLU A 21 -25.81 -14.55 3.78
C GLU A 21 -26.54 -13.37 3.11
N ARG A 22 -25.78 -12.33 2.72
CA ARG A 22 -26.30 -11.21 1.94
C ARG A 22 -26.78 -11.70 0.59
N SER A 23 -28.01 -11.34 0.23
CA SER A 23 -28.57 -11.65 -1.09
C SER A 23 -27.79 -10.97 -2.20
N LEU A 24 -27.85 -11.53 -3.41
CA LEU A 24 -27.23 -10.91 -4.59
C LEU A 24 -27.70 -9.48 -4.81
N GLN A 25 -28.99 -9.21 -4.58
CA GLN A 25 -29.55 -7.87 -4.73
C GLN A 25 -28.92 -6.89 -3.74
N GLN A 26 -28.78 -7.24 -2.47
CA GLN A 26 -28.09 -6.42 -1.46
C GLN A 26 -26.64 -6.14 -1.85
N LYS A 27 -25.91 -7.16 -2.33
CA LYS A 27 -24.52 -7.01 -2.79
C LYS A 27 -24.43 -6.02 -3.96
N LEU A 28 -25.33 -6.09 -4.93
CA LEU A 28 -25.37 -5.18 -6.08
C LEU A 28 -25.75 -3.75 -5.67
N GLU A 29 -26.69 -3.58 -4.73
CA GLU A 29 -27.09 -2.28 -4.20
C GLU A 29 -25.90 -1.61 -3.49
N ILE A 30 -25.21 -2.31 -2.57
CA ILE A 30 -24.02 -1.80 -1.88
C ILE A 30 -22.90 -1.45 -2.88
N ALA A 31 -22.64 -2.33 -3.85
CA ALA A 31 -21.61 -2.05 -4.85
C ALA A 31 -21.96 -0.84 -5.73
N SER A 32 -23.24 -0.65 -6.04
CA SER A 32 -23.73 0.52 -6.80
C SER A 32 -23.55 1.82 -6.03
N GLU A 33 -23.81 1.79 -4.72
CA GLU A 33 -23.63 2.94 -3.84
C GLU A 33 -22.15 3.32 -3.75
N VAL A 34 -21.29 2.38 -3.39
CA VAL A 34 -19.84 2.60 -3.26
C VAL A 34 -19.23 3.13 -4.56
N LEU A 35 -19.47 2.46 -5.69
CA LEU A 35 -18.93 2.88 -6.99
C LEU A 35 -19.61 4.13 -7.56
N GLY A 36 -20.78 4.49 -7.08
CA GLY A 36 -21.48 5.72 -7.45
C GLY A 36 -20.95 6.94 -6.70
N GLU A 37 -20.57 6.78 -5.45
CA GLU A 37 -20.03 7.84 -4.59
C GLU A 37 -18.58 8.20 -4.95
N HIS A 38 -17.79 7.21 -5.36
CA HIS A 38 -16.36 7.37 -5.66
C HIS A 38 -16.04 7.64 -7.15
N LEU A 39 -17.05 7.79 -8.00
CA LEU A 39 -16.79 8.21 -9.38
C LEU A 39 -16.31 9.66 -9.41
N PRO A 40 -15.15 9.96 -10.02
CA PRO A 40 -14.68 11.33 -10.15
C PRO A 40 -15.73 12.18 -10.86
N SER A 41 -16.14 13.27 -10.23
CA SER A 41 -17.04 14.24 -10.83
C SER A 41 -16.30 14.98 -11.95
N VAL A 42 -16.36 14.47 -13.17
CA VAL A 42 -15.85 15.17 -14.33
C VAL A 42 -16.68 16.43 -14.54
N GLY A 43 -16.15 17.56 -14.05
CA GLY A 43 -16.60 18.89 -14.43
C GLY A 43 -18.05 19.22 -14.10
N GLY A 44 -18.50 19.09 -12.85
CA GLY A 44 -19.70 19.79 -12.35
C GLY A 44 -21.02 19.48 -13.06
N LYS A 45 -21.10 18.43 -13.88
CA LYS A 45 -22.34 17.94 -14.49
C LYS A 45 -22.45 16.45 -14.20
N THR A 46 -23.35 16.09 -13.31
CA THR A 46 -23.87 14.71 -13.25
C THR A 46 -24.38 14.36 -14.64
N SER A 47 -23.63 13.56 -15.41
CA SER A 47 -24.07 13.10 -16.71
C SER A 47 -25.16 12.04 -16.50
N ARG A 48 -26.40 12.47 -16.35
CA ARG A 48 -27.55 11.65 -16.67
C ARG A 48 -27.50 11.36 -18.16
N GLY A 49 -26.95 10.19 -18.56
CA GLY A 49 -27.07 9.76 -19.95
C GLY A 49 -25.86 9.02 -20.56
N GLY A 50 -24.86 8.61 -19.79
CA GLY A 50 -23.94 7.57 -20.25
C GLY A 50 -24.60 6.20 -20.08
N VAL A 51 -24.49 5.31 -21.08
CA VAL A 51 -24.82 3.88 -20.92
C VAL A 51 -23.90 3.34 -19.85
N GLY A 52 -24.36 3.33 -18.58
CA GLY A 52 -23.59 2.86 -17.45
C GLY A 52 -23.26 1.40 -17.67
N GLU A 53 -21.98 1.05 -17.68
CA GLU A 53 -21.58 -0.35 -17.67
C GLU A 53 -22.28 -1.02 -16.49
N SER A 54 -23.01 -2.09 -16.77
CA SER A 54 -23.75 -2.83 -15.74
C SER A 54 -22.79 -3.49 -14.76
N LEU A 55 -23.09 -3.42 -13.47
CA LEU A 55 -22.39 -4.17 -12.44
C LEU A 55 -22.56 -5.67 -12.70
N ARG A 56 -21.49 -6.41 -12.50
CA ARG A 56 -21.50 -7.87 -12.62
C ARG A 56 -20.66 -8.50 -11.52
N ILE A 57 -20.96 -9.75 -11.20
CA ILE A 57 -20.10 -10.57 -10.36
C ILE A 57 -18.83 -10.89 -11.15
N MET A 58 -17.67 -10.52 -10.61
CA MET A 58 -16.34 -10.81 -11.17
C MET A 58 -15.72 -12.06 -10.53
N ARG A 59 -15.97 -12.25 -9.23
CA ARG A 59 -15.55 -13.43 -8.46
C ARG A 59 -16.55 -13.68 -7.34
N GLN A 60 -16.79 -14.94 -7.01
CA GLN A 60 -17.59 -15.32 -5.85
C GLN A 60 -16.97 -16.53 -5.17
N THR A 61 -16.93 -16.50 -3.85
CA THR A 61 -16.48 -17.58 -2.96
C THR A 61 -17.50 -17.74 -1.85
N ASP A 62 -17.24 -18.63 -0.90
CA ASP A 62 -18.13 -18.80 0.26
C ASP A 62 -18.08 -17.58 1.21
N ALA A 63 -16.93 -16.89 1.29
CA ALA A 63 -16.71 -15.78 2.21
C ALA A 63 -17.00 -14.40 1.61
N TYR A 64 -16.71 -14.18 0.33
CA TYR A 64 -16.86 -12.88 -0.31
C TYR A 64 -17.34 -12.95 -1.74
N THR A 65 -17.86 -11.83 -2.21
CA THR A 65 -18.25 -11.61 -3.62
C THR A 65 -17.55 -10.34 -4.11
N VAL A 66 -16.90 -10.39 -5.28
CA VAL A 66 -16.38 -9.21 -5.98
C VAL A 66 -17.40 -8.81 -7.03
N VAL A 67 -17.88 -7.58 -6.93
CA VAL A 67 -18.79 -6.94 -7.89
C VAL A 67 -18.06 -5.77 -8.53
N GLY A 68 -18.14 -5.62 -9.83
CA GLY A 68 -17.45 -4.53 -10.50
C GLY A 68 -17.97 -4.26 -11.91
N ARG A 69 -17.32 -3.30 -12.59
CA ARG A 69 -17.56 -2.91 -13.97
C ARG A 69 -16.48 -3.51 -14.88
N ASN A 70 -16.72 -3.60 -16.17
CA ASN A 70 -15.78 -4.24 -17.10
C ASN A 70 -14.41 -3.56 -17.18
N ARG A 71 -14.35 -2.24 -16.99
CA ARG A 71 -13.14 -1.46 -17.20
C ARG A 71 -12.60 -0.81 -15.94
N ASN A 72 -13.48 -0.25 -15.10
CA ASN A 72 -13.07 0.53 -13.94
C ASN A 72 -13.97 0.27 -12.75
N GLY A 73 -13.35 0.04 -11.61
CA GLY A 73 -13.99 -0.06 -10.32
C GLY A 73 -14.51 -1.46 -9.99
N PHE A 74 -14.24 -1.87 -8.76
CA PHE A 74 -14.77 -3.09 -8.17
C PHE A 74 -14.96 -2.91 -6.66
N VAL A 75 -15.83 -3.72 -6.08
CA VAL A 75 -16.07 -3.78 -4.63
C VAL A 75 -15.95 -5.23 -4.19
N VAL A 76 -15.22 -5.47 -3.12
CA VAL A 76 -15.13 -6.75 -2.43
C VAL A 76 -16.09 -6.72 -1.25
N LEU A 77 -17.08 -7.59 -1.25
CA LEU A 77 -18.18 -7.63 -0.28
C LEU A 77 -18.12 -8.91 0.53
N ALA A 78 -18.20 -8.80 1.86
CA ALA A 78 -18.41 -9.96 2.71
C ALA A 78 -19.78 -10.61 2.41
N ASN A 79 -19.83 -11.94 2.30
CA ASN A 79 -21.08 -12.64 2.05
C ASN A 79 -21.97 -12.67 3.29
N ASP A 80 -21.39 -12.77 4.48
CA ASP A 80 -22.09 -12.88 5.75
C ASP A 80 -22.40 -11.49 6.32
N ASP A 81 -23.65 -11.25 6.75
CA ASP A 81 -24.13 -9.96 7.26
C ASP A 81 -23.66 -9.64 8.69
N ALA A 82 -23.06 -10.59 9.39
CA ALA A 82 -22.37 -10.34 10.66
C ALA A 82 -21.10 -9.49 10.49
N PHE A 83 -20.60 -9.34 9.27
CA PHE A 83 -19.37 -8.60 8.97
C PHE A 83 -19.67 -7.24 8.31
N LYS A 84 -18.70 -6.32 8.40
CA LYS A 84 -18.67 -5.11 7.59
C LYS A 84 -18.90 -5.50 6.12
N ALA A 85 -19.83 -4.84 5.45
CA ALA A 85 -20.23 -5.24 4.10
C ALA A 85 -19.10 -5.06 3.08
N VAL A 86 -18.42 -3.91 3.11
CA VAL A 86 -17.33 -3.56 2.20
C VAL A 86 -16.00 -3.89 2.86
N ILE A 87 -15.28 -4.85 2.26
CA ILE A 87 -13.94 -5.28 2.70
C ILE A 87 -12.86 -4.45 2.00
N GLY A 88 -13.14 -4.03 0.77
CA GLY A 88 -12.28 -3.19 -0.03
C GLY A 88 -12.96 -2.81 -1.33
N TYR A 89 -12.46 -1.76 -1.96
CA TYR A 89 -12.95 -1.31 -3.25
C TYR A 89 -11.86 -0.56 -4.02
N SER A 90 -12.09 -0.43 -5.31
CA SER A 90 -11.33 0.44 -6.19
C SER A 90 -12.31 1.19 -7.08
N ASP A 91 -12.13 2.48 -7.22
CA ASP A 91 -12.92 3.35 -8.10
C ASP A 91 -12.33 3.44 -9.51
N GLU A 92 -11.01 3.32 -9.62
CA GLU A 92 -10.29 3.44 -10.89
C GLU A 92 -9.60 2.14 -11.33
N GLY A 93 -9.25 1.25 -10.39
CA GLY A 93 -8.51 0.01 -10.64
C GLY A 93 -9.37 -1.04 -11.35
N THR A 94 -8.71 -1.92 -12.08
CA THR A 94 -9.34 -3.06 -12.75
C THR A 94 -9.14 -4.31 -11.89
N PHE A 95 -10.21 -5.07 -11.68
CA PHE A 95 -10.10 -6.38 -11.05
C PHE A 95 -9.53 -7.38 -12.06
N GLY A 96 -8.43 -8.02 -11.71
CA GLY A 96 -7.73 -8.98 -12.57
C GLY A 96 -6.69 -9.81 -11.81
N ASP A 97 -5.81 -10.47 -12.56
CA ASP A 97 -4.76 -11.32 -12.00
C ASP A 97 -3.60 -10.49 -11.42
N ASN A 98 -3.88 -9.87 -10.28
CA ASN A 98 -2.87 -9.23 -9.45
C ASN A 98 -2.53 -10.21 -8.31
N PRO A 99 -1.31 -10.76 -8.25
CA PRO A 99 -0.93 -11.69 -7.21
C PRO A 99 -1.11 -11.12 -5.80
N ALA A 100 -0.74 -9.85 -5.56
CA ALA A 100 -0.85 -9.22 -4.26
C ALA A 100 -2.30 -9.06 -3.80
N LEU A 101 -3.19 -8.57 -4.68
CA LEU A 101 -4.63 -8.56 -4.41
C LEU A 101 -5.18 -9.98 -4.26
N GLY A 102 -4.67 -10.94 -5.04
CA GLY A 102 -5.02 -12.34 -4.91
C GLY A 102 -4.73 -12.89 -3.51
N TRP A 103 -3.60 -12.54 -2.94
CA TRP A 103 -3.24 -12.91 -1.57
C TRP A 103 -4.15 -12.26 -0.52
N PHE A 104 -4.41 -10.95 -0.65
CA PHE A 104 -5.36 -10.27 0.23
C PHE A 104 -6.73 -10.96 0.19
N LEU A 105 -7.23 -11.30 -0.99
CA LEU A 105 -8.51 -11.96 -1.19
C LEU A 105 -8.54 -13.42 -0.72
N ALA A 106 -7.43 -14.14 -0.81
CA ALA A 106 -7.35 -15.53 -0.33
C ALA A 106 -7.61 -15.61 1.18
N ARG A 107 -7.20 -14.60 1.93
CA ARG A 107 -7.41 -14.53 3.37
C ARG A 107 -8.86 -14.34 3.77
N ILE A 108 -9.64 -13.66 2.92
CA ILE A 108 -11.06 -13.46 3.18
C ILE A 108 -11.82 -14.78 3.14
N ASN A 109 -11.29 -15.82 2.50
CA ASN A 109 -11.87 -17.16 2.50
C ASN A 109 -11.65 -17.90 3.83
N ASP A 110 -10.78 -17.40 4.70
CA ASP A 110 -10.50 -18.04 5.98
C ASP A 110 -11.55 -17.65 7.03
N ALA A 111 -11.96 -18.60 7.86
CA ALA A 111 -12.96 -18.40 8.92
C ALA A 111 -12.53 -17.36 9.99
N SER A 112 -11.27 -16.98 10.00
CA SER A 112 -10.68 -15.98 10.87
C SER A 112 -11.23 -14.55 10.63
N LEU A 113 -11.81 -14.25 9.46
CA LEU A 113 -12.57 -13.04 9.22
C LEU A 113 -13.72 -12.85 10.22
N ARG A 114 -14.26 -13.94 10.71
CA ARG A 114 -15.40 -13.91 11.64
C ARG A 114 -15.11 -13.22 12.96
N ALA A 115 -13.86 -13.11 13.36
CA ALA A 115 -13.47 -12.48 14.62
C ALA A 115 -13.02 -11.01 14.47
N ALA A 116 -12.56 -10.59 13.30
CA ALA A 116 -11.86 -9.32 13.15
C ALA A 116 -12.69 -8.15 12.63
N SER A 117 -13.72 -8.41 11.84
CA SER A 117 -14.42 -7.34 11.13
C SER A 117 -15.68 -6.82 11.83
N THR A 118 -15.76 -6.91 13.15
CA THR A 118 -16.91 -6.41 13.91
C THR A 118 -16.91 -4.89 14.13
N GLY A 119 -15.92 -4.16 13.62
CA GLY A 119 -15.82 -2.70 13.82
C GLY A 119 -15.21 -1.96 12.65
N TYR A 120 -15.66 -0.72 12.45
CA TYR A 120 -14.95 0.25 11.60
C TYR A 120 -13.56 0.53 12.16
N GLN A 121 -12.58 0.75 11.29
CA GLN A 121 -11.27 1.20 11.72
C GLN A 121 -11.42 2.58 12.38
N VAL A 122 -10.89 2.73 13.57
CA VAL A 122 -10.93 4.03 14.26
C VAL A 122 -9.74 4.86 13.80
N ILE A 123 -10.02 5.89 12.99
CA ILE A 123 -9.02 6.89 12.62
C ILE A 123 -8.60 7.64 13.89
N PRO A 124 -7.30 7.69 14.24
CA PRO A 124 -6.83 8.33 15.46
C PRO A 124 -7.19 9.82 15.53
N ALA A 125 -7.49 10.32 16.71
CA ALA A 125 -7.74 11.74 16.94
C ALA A 125 -6.56 12.59 16.47
N GLY A 126 -6.85 13.71 15.79
CA GLY A 126 -5.87 14.62 15.23
C GLY A 126 -5.45 14.29 13.78
N CYS A 127 -5.85 13.13 13.25
CA CYS A 127 -5.73 12.83 11.82
C CYS A 127 -6.90 13.43 11.03
N LYS A 128 -6.72 13.60 9.72
CA LYS A 128 -7.80 13.97 8.79
C LYS A 128 -8.87 12.87 8.79
N SER A 129 -10.09 13.20 8.40
CA SER A 129 -11.17 12.21 8.29
C SER A 129 -10.96 11.23 7.12
N SER A 130 -10.27 11.67 6.08
CA SER A 130 -9.87 10.87 4.92
C SER A 130 -8.66 11.50 4.23
N VAL A 131 -7.94 10.72 3.46
CA VAL A 131 -6.82 11.14 2.60
C VAL A 131 -6.94 10.41 1.28
N GLU A 132 -7.12 11.17 0.19
CA GLU A 132 -7.10 10.63 -1.18
C GLU A 132 -5.76 9.96 -1.48
N HIS A 133 -5.72 9.09 -2.51
CA HIS A 133 -4.48 8.48 -2.95
C HIS A 133 -3.39 9.52 -3.21
N LEU A 134 -2.27 9.40 -2.49
CA LEU A 134 -1.11 10.27 -2.63
C LEU A 134 -0.27 9.91 -3.86
N ILE A 135 -0.33 8.64 -4.30
CA ILE A 135 0.41 8.12 -5.45
C ILE A 135 -0.45 8.26 -6.70
N ALA A 136 -0.03 9.11 -7.62
CA ALA A 136 -0.70 9.29 -8.93
C ALA A 136 -0.18 8.34 -10.01
N VAL A 137 0.92 7.64 -9.76
CA VAL A 137 1.58 6.79 -10.77
C VAL A 137 1.11 5.35 -10.68
N LYS A 138 0.93 4.72 -11.84
CA LYS A 138 0.56 3.31 -12.01
C LYS A 138 1.76 2.57 -12.60
N TRP A 139 2.79 2.38 -11.79
CA TRP A 139 4.03 1.73 -12.21
C TRP A 139 4.06 0.26 -11.79
N GLY A 140 4.80 -0.53 -12.57
CA GLY A 140 4.94 -1.98 -12.37
C GLY A 140 6.40 -2.42 -12.32
N GLN A 141 6.63 -3.72 -12.48
CA GLN A 141 7.93 -4.35 -12.33
C GLN A 141 8.53 -4.87 -13.65
N ASP A 142 7.73 -4.95 -14.71
CA ASP A 142 8.07 -5.43 -16.03
C ASP A 142 8.48 -4.29 -17.00
N ALA A 143 8.40 -4.50 -18.30
CA ALA A 143 8.69 -3.46 -19.27
C ALA A 143 7.61 -2.35 -19.25
N PRO A 144 8.02 -1.05 -19.35
CA PRO A 144 9.38 -0.56 -19.63
C PRO A 144 10.24 -0.38 -18.39
N PHE A 145 9.70 -0.57 -17.18
CA PHE A 145 10.31 -0.24 -15.90
C PHE A 145 11.62 -1.00 -15.66
N ASN A 146 11.71 -2.25 -16.12
CA ASN A 146 12.89 -3.11 -15.94
C ASN A 146 13.92 -3.00 -17.07
N SER A 147 13.78 -2.07 -18.02
CA SER A 147 14.66 -2.01 -19.19
C SER A 147 16.13 -1.71 -18.88
N GLN A 148 16.43 -1.16 -17.68
CA GLN A 148 17.79 -0.95 -17.18
C GLN A 148 18.22 -1.96 -16.09
N CYS A 149 17.34 -2.88 -15.72
CA CYS A 149 17.70 -3.96 -14.79
C CYS A 149 18.73 -4.93 -15.44
N PRO A 150 19.53 -5.63 -14.63
CA PRO A 150 20.47 -6.63 -15.14
C PRO A 150 19.78 -7.68 -15.99
N GLN A 151 20.55 -8.22 -16.96
CA GLN A 151 20.06 -9.29 -17.79
C GLN A 151 20.64 -10.65 -17.38
N VAL A 152 19.80 -11.67 -17.46
CA VAL A 152 20.16 -13.09 -17.35
C VAL A 152 19.65 -13.79 -18.58
N ASN A 153 20.50 -14.50 -19.30
CA ASN A 153 20.14 -15.17 -20.57
C ASN A 153 19.44 -14.25 -21.60
N GLY A 154 19.87 -12.98 -21.69
CA GLY A 154 19.33 -12.00 -22.62
C GLY A 154 17.95 -11.44 -22.26
N LYS A 155 17.42 -11.75 -21.08
CA LYS A 155 16.15 -11.20 -20.55
C LYS A 155 16.42 -10.31 -19.34
N ASN A 156 15.76 -9.16 -19.27
CA ASN A 156 15.85 -8.29 -18.10
C ASN A 156 15.21 -8.97 -16.88
N CYS A 157 15.91 -8.90 -15.74
CA CYS A 157 15.33 -9.27 -14.46
C CYS A 157 14.16 -8.34 -14.09
N TRP A 158 13.30 -8.79 -13.18
CA TRP A 158 12.25 -7.94 -12.63
C TRP A 158 12.84 -6.77 -11.84
N VAL A 159 12.13 -5.64 -11.80
CA VAL A 159 12.51 -4.50 -10.95
C VAL A 159 12.60 -4.91 -9.48
N GLY A 160 11.64 -5.71 -9.02
CA GLY A 160 11.43 -6.08 -7.63
C GLY A 160 10.47 -5.13 -6.91
N CYS A 161 9.59 -5.70 -6.10
CA CYS A 161 8.49 -4.97 -5.44
C CYS A 161 8.99 -3.83 -4.54
N VAL A 162 10.09 -4.03 -3.80
CA VAL A 162 10.69 -3.00 -2.93
C VAL A 162 11.14 -1.79 -3.75
N ALA A 163 11.87 -2.01 -4.86
CA ALA A 163 12.34 -0.91 -5.71
C ALA A 163 11.19 -0.18 -6.40
N THR A 164 10.14 -0.91 -6.81
CA THR A 164 8.93 -0.32 -7.40
C THR A 164 8.22 0.57 -6.39
N ALA A 165 7.98 0.10 -5.19
CA ALA A 165 7.34 0.87 -4.13
C ALA A 165 8.17 2.11 -3.74
N MET A 166 9.51 1.98 -3.62
CA MET A 166 10.41 3.12 -3.40
C MET A 166 10.25 4.17 -4.51
N ALA A 167 10.30 3.76 -5.78
CA ALA A 167 10.18 4.67 -6.91
C ALA A 167 8.82 5.39 -6.94
N GLN A 168 7.74 4.69 -6.64
CA GLN A 168 6.39 5.26 -6.53
C GLN A 168 6.31 6.33 -5.42
N ILE A 169 6.87 6.06 -4.24
CA ILE A 169 6.95 7.05 -3.15
C ILE A 169 7.79 8.26 -3.58
N MET A 170 8.94 8.03 -4.22
CA MET A 170 9.81 9.09 -4.71
C MET A 170 9.12 9.96 -5.78
N SER A 171 8.16 9.43 -6.53
CA SER A 171 7.39 10.20 -7.52
C SER A 171 6.51 11.28 -6.89
N VAL A 172 6.04 11.08 -5.65
CA VAL A 172 5.26 12.09 -4.91
C VAL A 172 6.12 13.31 -4.60
N TYR A 173 7.35 13.07 -4.18
CA TYR A 173 8.29 14.12 -3.79
C TYR A 173 9.08 14.70 -4.96
N GLN A 174 9.22 13.96 -6.07
CA GLN A 174 10.10 14.26 -7.20
C GLN A 174 11.54 14.61 -6.75
N TYR A 175 12.03 13.89 -5.76
CA TYR A 175 13.30 14.10 -5.10
C TYR A 175 14.07 12.76 -4.98
N PRO A 176 15.42 12.78 -5.01
CA PRO A 176 16.31 13.89 -5.32
C PRO A 176 16.44 14.12 -6.83
N SER A 177 17.16 15.16 -7.24
CA SER A 177 17.51 15.35 -8.66
C SER A 177 18.48 14.28 -9.17
N ARG A 178 19.31 13.67 -8.29
CA ARG A 178 20.24 12.56 -8.59
C ARG A 178 20.61 11.80 -7.32
N GLY A 179 20.97 10.54 -7.48
CA GLY A 179 21.52 9.73 -6.39
C GLY A 179 22.97 10.12 -6.06
N LYS A 180 23.48 9.66 -4.91
CA LYS A 180 24.82 9.93 -4.40
C LYS A 180 25.65 8.66 -4.28
N GLY A 181 26.90 8.72 -4.72
CA GLY A 181 27.90 7.64 -4.51
C GLY A 181 27.65 6.40 -5.34
N VAL A 182 28.06 5.26 -4.78
CA VAL A 182 28.00 3.93 -5.40
C VAL A 182 27.16 3.03 -4.51
N ALA A 183 26.21 2.32 -5.08
CA ALA A 183 25.40 1.30 -4.42
C ALA A 183 25.71 -0.09 -4.97
N SER A 184 25.51 -1.12 -4.16
CA SER A 184 25.77 -2.52 -4.51
C SER A 184 24.45 -3.29 -4.66
N TYR A 185 24.44 -4.22 -5.59
CA TYR A 185 23.34 -5.16 -5.83
C TYR A 185 23.93 -6.52 -6.22
N SER A 186 23.10 -7.55 -6.34
CA SER A 186 23.55 -8.88 -6.78
C SER A 186 22.67 -9.41 -7.92
N VAL A 187 23.23 -10.38 -8.65
CA VAL A 187 22.51 -11.22 -9.61
C VAL A 187 22.90 -12.66 -9.29
N GLY A 188 22.01 -13.39 -8.61
CA GLY A 188 22.40 -14.61 -7.94
C GLY A 188 23.53 -14.35 -6.93
N ASP A 189 24.64 -15.09 -7.04
CA ASP A 189 25.81 -14.94 -6.14
C ASP A 189 26.79 -13.83 -6.58
N GLU A 190 26.58 -13.24 -7.76
CA GLU A 190 27.47 -12.20 -8.29
C GLU A 190 27.11 -10.82 -7.75
N LYS A 191 28.04 -10.21 -7.00
CA LYS A 191 27.92 -8.82 -6.54
C LYS A 191 28.36 -7.85 -7.62
N ARG A 192 27.55 -6.82 -7.82
CA ARG A 192 27.78 -5.73 -8.77
C ARG A 192 27.59 -4.37 -8.11
N THR A 193 28.02 -3.31 -8.76
CA THR A 193 27.87 -1.94 -8.27
C THR A 193 27.31 -1.04 -9.37
N ALA A 194 26.60 0.01 -8.95
CA ALA A 194 26.11 1.08 -9.81
C ALA A 194 26.53 2.44 -9.26
N MET A 195 26.97 3.33 -10.14
CA MET A 195 27.28 4.71 -9.80
C MET A 195 26.01 5.55 -9.93
N LEU A 196 25.46 5.98 -8.80
CA LEU A 196 24.18 6.68 -8.73
C LEU A 196 24.24 8.16 -9.12
N SER A 197 25.44 8.75 -9.07
CA SER A 197 25.67 10.17 -9.37
C SER A 197 25.70 10.50 -10.88
N MET A 198 25.64 9.47 -11.74
CA MET A 198 25.67 9.67 -13.19
C MET A 198 24.31 10.09 -13.74
N GLY A 199 24.17 11.38 -14.02
CA GLY A 199 23.00 11.98 -14.63
C GLY A 199 21.81 12.14 -13.67
N GLU A 200 20.92 13.03 -14.02
CA GLU A 200 19.76 13.41 -13.22
C GLU A 200 18.58 12.45 -13.42
N TYR A 201 17.68 12.41 -12.43
CA TYR A 201 16.34 11.84 -12.61
C TYR A 201 15.49 12.89 -13.34
N LYS A 202 15.02 12.54 -14.51
CA LYS A 202 14.19 13.42 -15.33
C LYS A 202 12.73 13.27 -14.91
N TRP A 203 12.36 13.84 -13.77
CA TRP A 203 11.02 13.70 -13.20
C TRP A 203 9.91 14.11 -14.15
N THR A 204 10.11 15.18 -14.94
CA THR A 204 9.15 15.66 -15.94
C THR A 204 8.95 14.74 -17.15
N GLU A 205 9.88 13.80 -17.38
CA GLU A 205 9.77 12.80 -18.43
C GLU A 205 9.09 11.52 -17.96
N MET A 206 8.93 11.33 -16.64
CA MET A 206 8.29 10.14 -16.08
C MET A 206 6.77 10.28 -16.17
N LEU A 207 6.13 9.38 -16.91
CA LEU A 207 4.68 9.38 -17.09
C LEU A 207 3.97 8.72 -15.90
N PRO A 208 2.73 9.13 -15.60
CA PRO A 208 1.91 8.46 -14.60
C PRO A 208 1.63 6.99 -14.92
N ALA A 209 1.50 6.64 -16.20
CA ALA A 209 1.24 5.27 -16.65
C ALA A 209 1.93 5.01 -17.99
N TYR A 210 2.25 3.75 -18.24
CA TYR A 210 2.91 3.29 -19.47
C TYR A 210 2.08 2.15 -20.08
N SER A 211 1.51 2.38 -21.26
CA SER A 211 0.70 1.37 -21.95
C SER A 211 0.92 1.42 -23.46
N GLY A 212 1.10 0.26 -24.07
CA GLY A 212 1.31 0.15 -25.52
C GLY A 212 2.44 1.04 -26.03
N ASP A 213 2.19 1.79 -27.10
CA ASP A 213 3.15 2.71 -27.74
C ASP A 213 2.94 4.18 -27.29
N SER A 214 2.36 4.41 -26.11
CA SER A 214 1.98 5.75 -25.65
C SER A 214 3.14 6.57 -25.04
N TYR A 215 4.37 6.06 -25.06
CA TYR A 215 5.55 6.70 -24.48
C TYR A 215 6.78 6.64 -25.39
N SER A 216 7.68 7.62 -25.23
CA SER A 216 8.95 7.63 -25.97
C SER A 216 10.01 6.77 -25.27
N SER A 217 11.11 6.50 -26.01
CA SER A 217 12.29 5.80 -25.44
C SER A 217 12.95 6.58 -24.29
N GLU A 218 12.91 7.92 -24.34
CA GLU A 218 13.44 8.80 -23.30
C GLU A 218 12.59 8.72 -22.03
N GLN A 219 11.27 8.68 -22.16
CA GLN A 219 10.33 8.52 -21.05
C GLN A 219 10.48 7.15 -20.39
N ALA A 220 10.58 6.08 -21.19
CA ALA A 220 10.86 4.74 -20.70
C ALA A 220 12.22 4.67 -19.97
N ALA A 221 13.27 5.27 -20.54
CA ALA A 221 14.60 5.30 -19.93
C ALA A 221 14.64 6.11 -18.64
N ALA A 222 13.83 7.17 -18.52
CA ALA A 222 13.76 7.99 -17.31
C ALA A 222 13.23 7.19 -16.11
N VAL A 223 12.09 6.52 -16.28
CA VAL A 223 11.50 5.71 -15.19
C VAL A 223 12.33 4.47 -14.89
N ALA A 224 12.85 3.78 -15.92
CA ALA A 224 13.68 2.59 -15.74
C ALA A 224 14.99 2.89 -15.00
N LYS A 225 15.59 4.07 -15.21
CA LYS A 225 16.75 4.51 -14.44
C LYS A 225 16.44 4.67 -12.96
N LEU A 226 15.33 5.31 -12.61
CA LEU A 226 14.90 5.45 -11.23
C LEU A 226 14.69 4.08 -10.59
N MET A 227 13.94 3.19 -11.26
CA MET A 227 13.65 1.83 -10.82
C MET A 227 14.93 1.03 -10.54
N PHE A 228 15.88 1.03 -11.48
CA PHE A 228 17.16 0.35 -11.32
C PHE A 228 17.97 0.92 -10.16
N HIS A 229 18.04 2.25 -10.02
CA HIS A 229 18.75 2.90 -8.92
C HIS A 229 18.09 2.59 -7.56
N CYS A 230 16.77 2.56 -7.46
CA CYS A 230 16.06 2.12 -6.26
C CYS A 230 16.46 0.68 -5.88
N GLY A 231 16.50 -0.23 -6.85
CA GLY A 231 16.96 -1.59 -6.60
C GLY A 231 18.40 -1.65 -6.13
N CYS A 232 19.32 -0.91 -6.76
CA CYS A 232 20.72 -0.84 -6.31
C CYS A 232 20.83 -0.31 -4.88
N VAL A 233 20.06 0.73 -4.54
CA VAL A 233 20.06 1.37 -3.22
C VAL A 233 19.50 0.44 -2.15
N ALA A 234 18.51 -0.38 -2.49
CA ALA A 234 17.96 -1.41 -1.60
C ALA A 234 18.82 -2.68 -1.49
N GLY A 235 19.96 -2.76 -2.22
CA GLY A 235 20.79 -3.96 -2.23
C GLY A 235 20.13 -5.17 -2.92
N MET A 236 19.31 -4.91 -3.93
CA MET A 236 18.49 -5.90 -4.62
C MET A 236 19.28 -7.12 -5.09
N ASN A 237 18.73 -8.31 -4.88
CA ASN A 237 19.13 -9.52 -5.57
C ASN A 237 18.22 -9.71 -6.79
N TYR A 238 18.73 -9.40 -7.97
CA TYR A 238 17.99 -9.45 -9.22
C TYR A 238 17.85 -10.86 -9.76
N SER A 239 16.66 -11.24 -10.22
CA SER A 239 16.36 -12.55 -10.80
C SER A 239 15.26 -12.47 -11.85
N LEU A 240 15.17 -13.49 -12.71
CA LEU A 240 14.07 -13.68 -13.67
C LEU A 240 12.79 -14.21 -13.00
N ASP A 241 12.92 -14.87 -11.87
CA ASP A 241 11.79 -15.47 -11.14
C ASP A 241 11.20 -14.56 -10.07
N GLY A 242 11.87 -13.41 -9.81
CA GLY A 242 11.49 -12.41 -8.84
C GLY A 242 12.70 -11.80 -8.17
N SER A 243 12.81 -10.47 -8.18
CA SER A 243 13.90 -9.72 -7.53
C SER A 243 13.49 -9.28 -6.14
N GLY A 244 14.37 -9.44 -5.14
CA GLY A 244 14.06 -9.19 -3.74
C GLY A 244 15.09 -8.35 -3.01
N ALA A 245 14.63 -7.56 -2.03
CA ALA A 245 15.46 -6.77 -1.11
C ALA A 245 14.73 -6.62 0.24
N SER A 246 15.46 -6.32 1.33
CA SER A 246 14.82 -6.03 2.62
C SER A 246 14.38 -4.57 2.73
N LEU A 247 13.30 -4.31 3.46
CA LEU A 247 12.86 -2.94 3.75
C LEU A 247 13.85 -2.20 4.63
N GLN A 248 14.56 -2.88 5.51
CA GLN A 248 15.60 -2.29 6.36
C GLN A 248 16.75 -1.74 5.53
N ASP A 249 17.23 -2.51 4.53
CA ASP A 249 18.29 -2.06 3.62
C ASP A 249 17.78 -0.95 2.70
N ALA A 250 16.54 -1.03 2.24
CA ALA A 250 15.90 0.04 1.48
C ALA A 250 15.86 1.36 2.27
N ALA A 251 15.43 1.34 3.54
CA ALA A 251 15.41 2.51 4.41
C ALA A 251 16.82 3.11 4.60
N ALA A 252 17.80 2.27 4.93
CA ALA A 252 19.19 2.70 5.09
C ALA A 252 19.76 3.27 3.79
N GLY A 253 19.46 2.64 2.67
CA GLY A 253 19.88 3.05 1.35
C GLY A 253 19.27 4.39 0.91
N MET A 254 17.97 4.58 1.10
CA MET A 254 17.28 5.85 0.81
C MET A 254 17.88 7.01 1.60
N LYS A 255 18.16 6.82 2.88
CA LYS A 255 18.85 7.81 3.72
C LYS A 255 20.23 8.13 3.18
N LYS A 256 21.04 7.10 2.90
CA LYS A 256 22.44 7.26 2.49
C LYS A 256 22.61 7.83 1.09
N HIS A 257 21.85 7.34 0.13
CA HIS A 257 22.08 7.58 -1.29
C HIS A 257 21.12 8.59 -1.93
N PHE A 258 19.92 8.73 -1.38
CA PHE A 258 18.92 9.67 -1.87
C PHE A 258 18.71 10.87 -0.92
N GLY A 259 19.12 10.74 0.36
CA GLY A 259 19.04 11.83 1.32
C GLY A 259 17.68 11.97 1.99
N TYR A 260 16.80 10.98 1.88
CA TYR A 260 15.54 10.95 2.63
C TYR A 260 15.78 10.75 4.12
N LEU A 261 14.85 11.24 4.94
CA LEU A 261 14.70 10.82 6.31
C LEU A 261 13.85 9.54 6.31
N THR A 262 14.32 8.51 6.99
CA THR A 262 13.62 7.21 7.00
C THR A 262 13.59 6.63 8.40
N GLN A 263 12.44 6.06 8.79
CA GLN A 263 12.28 5.30 10.01
C GLN A 263 11.72 3.92 9.66
N TYR A 264 12.51 2.89 9.92
CA TYR A 264 12.10 1.50 9.76
C TYR A 264 11.41 0.99 11.02
N TYR A 265 10.27 0.34 10.84
CA TYR A 265 9.52 -0.36 11.86
C TYR A 265 9.46 -1.83 11.45
N GLY A 266 10.21 -2.67 12.16
CA GLY A 266 10.33 -4.08 11.84
C GLY A 266 9.35 -4.94 12.62
N TYR A 267 8.83 -5.93 11.96
CA TYR A 267 8.10 -7.10 12.46
C TYR A 267 7.15 -6.81 13.63
N LYS A 268 5.96 -6.38 13.29
CA LYS A 268 4.88 -6.09 14.25
C LYS A 268 4.68 -7.20 15.29
N ASP A 269 4.82 -8.46 14.87
CA ASP A 269 4.49 -9.64 15.68
C ASP A 269 5.71 -10.52 16.01
N TYR A 270 6.93 -9.98 15.93
CA TYR A 270 8.11 -10.75 16.28
C TYR A 270 8.38 -10.69 17.80
N PRO A 271 8.31 -11.82 18.54
CA PRO A 271 8.33 -11.82 20.01
C PRO A 271 9.58 -11.25 20.66
N GLN A 272 10.63 -10.98 19.90
CA GLN A 272 11.94 -10.61 20.41
C GLN A 272 12.38 -9.19 20.08
N THR A 273 11.68 -8.45 19.21
CA THR A 273 12.22 -7.18 18.72
C THR A 273 11.39 -5.94 18.98
N ASN A 274 10.09 -5.93 18.88
CA ASN A 274 9.25 -4.79 19.25
C ASN A 274 7.77 -5.20 19.12
N ASN A 275 7.12 -5.55 20.22
CA ASN A 275 5.68 -5.75 20.25
C ASN A 275 4.99 -4.38 20.12
N TYR A 276 4.84 -3.88 18.89
CA TYR A 276 3.87 -2.82 18.65
C TYR A 276 2.48 -3.43 18.81
N ASP A 277 1.69 -2.87 19.73
CA ASP A 277 0.28 -3.21 19.74
C ASP A 277 -0.36 -2.72 18.42
N ASP A 278 -1.47 -3.33 18.07
CA ASP A 278 -2.17 -3.02 16.80
C ASP A 278 -2.57 -1.54 16.71
N ALA A 279 -2.93 -0.93 17.84
CA ALA A 279 -3.30 0.48 17.89
C ALA A 279 -2.10 1.40 17.64
N ALA A 280 -0.93 1.10 18.22
CA ALA A 280 0.29 1.86 17.97
C ALA A 280 0.74 1.76 16.51
N TRP A 281 0.67 0.54 15.92
CA TRP A 281 1.00 0.31 14.51
C TRP A 281 0.10 1.11 13.57
N LYS A 282 -1.22 1.00 13.74
CA LYS A 282 -2.21 1.76 12.97
C LYS A 282 -2.06 3.26 13.16
N LYS A 283 -1.73 3.71 14.35
CA LYS A 283 -1.49 5.12 14.65
C LYS A 283 -0.36 5.71 13.80
N VAL A 284 0.75 4.99 13.58
CA VAL A 284 1.80 5.42 12.66
C VAL A 284 1.24 5.56 11.25
N ILE A 285 0.52 4.53 10.75
CA ILE A 285 -0.03 4.54 9.39
C ILE A 285 -0.92 5.76 9.16
N TYR A 286 -1.93 5.97 9.99
CA TYR A 286 -2.87 7.09 9.79
C TYR A 286 -2.20 8.45 9.95
N ARG A 287 -1.19 8.59 10.81
CA ARG A 287 -0.46 9.84 10.99
C ARG A 287 0.37 10.20 9.78
N GLU A 288 1.16 9.25 9.27
CA GLU A 288 1.97 9.44 8.07
C GLU A 288 1.07 9.85 6.91
N LEU A 289 0.03 9.06 6.64
CA LEU A 289 -0.88 9.34 5.54
C LEU A 289 -1.62 10.67 5.73
N SER A 290 -2.06 11.00 6.95
CA SER A 290 -2.70 12.28 7.27
C SER A 290 -1.77 13.49 7.06
N ALA A 291 -0.48 13.30 7.28
CA ALA A 291 0.55 14.29 7.01
C ALA A 291 0.92 14.39 5.52
N GLY A 292 0.49 13.44 4.69
CA GLY A 292 0.79 13.42 3.25
C GLY A 292 2.02 12.58 2.89
N HIS A 293 2.45 11.70 3.78
CA HIS A 293 3.62 10.83 3.59
C HIS A 293 3.18 9.41 3.27
N PRO A 294 3.36 8.92 2.03
CA PRO A 294 3.11 7.53 1.69
C PRO A 294 4.13 6.61 2.37
N ILE A 295 3.69 5.41 2.72
CA ILE A 295 4.46 4.45 3.50
C ILE A 295 4.91 3.28 2.62
N LEU A 296 6.19 2.91 2.67
CA LEU A 296 6.66 1.64 2.13
C LEU A 296 6.29 0.53 3.12
N TYR A 297 5.46 -0.41 2.69
CA TYR A 297 4.91 -1.47 3.51
C TYR A 297 5.23 -2.85 2.93
N ALA A 298 5.41 -3.84 3.78
CA ALA A 298 5.57 -5.22 3.35
C ALA A 298 4.96 -6.20 4.33
N GLY A 299 4.70 -7.40 3.84
CA GLY A 299 4.32 -8.54 4.63
C GLY A 299 4.80 -9.85 4.00
N THR A 300 4.78 -10.92 4.77
CA THR A 300 5.24 -12.25 4.37
C THR A 300 4.11 -13.26 4.53
N SER A 301 3.98 -14.17 3.57
CA SER A 301 2.87 -15.12 3.49
C SER A 301 2.97 -16.32 4.44
N ASN A 302 4.11 -16.55 5.08
CA ASN A 302 4.27 -17.73 5.92
C ASN A 302 5.28 -17.53 7.05
N LYS A 303 5.03 -18.19 8.18
CA LYS A 303 5.93 -18.27 9.31
C LYS A 303 7.17 -19.08 8.93
N GLN A 304 8.32 -18.62 9.40
CA GLN A 304 9.64 -19.21 9.10
C GLN A 304 9.66 -20.74 9.14
N GLY A 305 10.05 -21.38 8.03
CA GLY A 305 10.30 -22.81 7.99
C GLY A 305 9.61 -23.61 6.87
N ASN A 306 8.84 -22.97 6.01
CA ASN A 306 8.25 -23.63 4.84
C ASN A 306 8.88 -23.11 3.54
N ASP A 307 9.22 -24.00 2.60
CA ASP A 307 9.91 -23.68 1.33
C ASP A 307 9.13 -22.79 0.34
N LYS A 308 7.97 -22.28 0.73
CA LYS A 308 7.08 -21.44 -0.09
C LYS A 308 6.72 -20.12 0.54
N THR A 309 7.64 -19.49 1.29
CA THR A 309 7.44 -18.13 1.75
C THR A 309 7.45 -17.17 0.56
N SER A 310 6.39 -16.42 0.42
CA SER A 310 6.28 -15.30 -0.51
C SER A 310 6.19 -14.00 0.28
N SER A 311 6.99 -12.99 -0.10
CA SER A 311 6.94 -11.65 0.50
C SER A 311 6.59 -10.65 -0.57
N HIS A 312 5.86 -9.60 -0.21
CA HIS A 312 5.57 -8.51 -1.12
C HIS A 312 5.68 -7.17 -0.44
N ALA A 313 6.28 -6.21 -1.14
CA ALA A 313 6.33 -4.82 -0.75
C ALA A 313 5.40 -3.98 -1.64
N PHE A 314 4.69 -3.04 -1.04
CA PHE A 314 3.70 -2.18 -1.68
C PHE A 314 3.64 -0.82 -0.97
N VAL A 315 2.82 0.09 -1.47
CA VAL A 315 2.69 1.43 -0.87
C VAL A 315 1.33 1.58 -0.21
N LEU A 316 1.31 2.10 1.02
CA LEU A 316 0.11 2.67 1.61
C LEU A 316 0.11 4.17 1.31
N ASP A 317 -0.97 4.68 0.71
CA ASP A 317 -0.95 6.02 0.13
C ASP A 317 -2.20 6.88 0.36
N GLY A 318 -3.07 6.46 1.26
CA GLY A 318 -4.28 7.20 1.62
C GLY A 318 -5.18 6.41 2.56
N TYR A 319 -6.34 6.93 2.89
CA TYR A 319 -7.41 6.21 3.60
C TYR A 319 -8.75 6.93 3.44
N ASP A 320 -9.83 6.16 3.43
CA ASP A 320 -11.19 6.67 3.36
C ASP A 320 -11.76 7.02 4.75
N ALA A 321 -12.99 7.56 4.78
CA ALA A 321 -13.66 7.95 6.02
C ALA A 321 -14.03 6.75 6.93
N ASP A 322 -14.11 5.55 6.37
CA ASP A 322 -14.37 4.30 7.09
C ASP A 322 -13.07 3.66 7.61
N GLY A 323 -11.91 4.28 7.32
CA GLY A 323 -10.59 3.84 7.72
C GLY A 323 -10.03 2.70 6.86
N ASN A 324 -10.60 2.41 5.68
CA ASN A 324 -9.93 1.56 4.73
C ASN A 324 -8.70 2.29 4.18
N VAL A 325 -7.57 1.60 4.10
CA VAL A 325 -6.30 2.21 3.70
C VAL A 325 -6.09 2.05 2.20
N GLY A 326 -5.67 3.12 1.55
CA GLY A 326 -5.29 3.13 0.15
C GLY A 326 -4.01 2.33 -0.07
N VAL A 327 -4.04 1.42 -1.04
CA VAL A 327 -2.94 0.52 -1.38
C VAL A 327 -2.63 0.60 -2.86
N ASN A 328 -1.37 0.90 -3.18
CA ASN A 328 -0.81 0.72 -4.51
C ASN A 328 0.07 -0.55 -4.50
N TRP A 329 -0.40 -1.58 -5.18
CA TRP A 329 0.24 -2.90 -5.16
C TRP A 329 1.52 -3.01 -6.01
N GLY A 330 1.82 -2.02 -6.86
CA GLY A 330 2.99 -2.04 -7.74
C GLY A 330 2.83 -2.92 -8.99
N TYR A 331 1.61 -3.14 -9.46
CA TYR A 331 1.27 -3.92 -10.66
C TYR A 331 0.58 -3.07 -11.75
N GLY A 332 1.12 -1.89 -12.03
CA GLY A 332 0.60 -1.04 -13.10
C GLY A 332 -0.80 -0.47 -12.85
N GLY A 333 -1.20 -0.32 -11.57
CA GLY A 333 -2.54 0.12 -11.17
C GLY A 333 -3.58 -1.00 -11.09
N LEU A 334 -3.17 -2.24 -11.39
CA LEU A 334 -4.07 -3.39 -11.34
C LEU A 334 -4.41 -3.71 -9.88
N GLY A 335 -5.68 -3.57 -9.52
CA GLY A 335 -6.19 -3.88 -8.21
C GLY A 335 -5.90 -2.83 -7.12
N ASP A 336 -5.28 -1.70 -7.44
CA ASP A 336 -5.08 -0.60 -6.49
C ASP A 336 -6.43 -0.09 -5.99
N GLY A 337 -6.51 0.31 -4.72
CA GLY A 337 -7.77 0.75 -4.12
C GLY A 337 -7.68 0.86 -2.60
N TYR A 338 -8.82 0.93 -1.93
CA TYR A 338 -8.95 1.03 -0.48
C TYR A 338 -9.34 -0.31 0.14
N PHE A 339 -8.61 -0.74 1.16
CA PHE A 339 -8.77 -2.07 1.77
C PHE A 339 -8.73 -1.99 3.30
N ASP A 340 -9.49 -2.87 3.94
CA ASP A 340 -9.44 -3.03 5.38
C ASP A 340 -8.18 -3.80 5.78
N LEU A 341 -7.14 -3.06 6.19
CA LEU A 341 -5.86 -3.65 6.63
C LEU A 341 -5.94 -4.42 7.94
N SER A 342 -7.04 -4.33 8.70
CA SER A 342 -7.23 -5.16 9.89
C SER A 342 -7.32 -6.64 9.53
N LEU A 343 -7.60 -6.93 8.27
CA LEU A 343 -7.63 -8.29 7.74
C LEU A 343 -6.24 -8.84 7.41
N LEU A 344 -5.19 -8.01 7.46
CA LEU A 344 -3.82 -8.46 7.27
C LEU A 344 -3.21 -9.13 8.51
N PRO A 345 -3.52 -8.74 9.77
CA PRO A 345 -3.00 -9.39 10.95
C PRO A 345 -4.07 -10.15 11.71
N LEU A 346 -4.16 -11.46 11.60
CA LEU A 346 -4.92 -12.27 12.55
C LEU A 346 -4.24 -13.60 12.82
N GLU A 347 -3.87 -13.79 14.07
CA GLU A 347 -3.69 -15.13 14.62
C GLU A 347 -5.06 -15.76 14.74
N TYR A 348 -5.27 -16.87 14.07
CA TYR A 348 -6.43 -17.72 14.24
C TYR A 348 -6.04 -19.04 14.87
N THR A 349 -6.81 -19.45 15.87
CA THR A 349 -6.67 -20.76 16.51
C THR A 349 -7.92 -21.56 16.21
N ASP A 350 -7.84 -22.53 15.33
CA ASP A 350 -8.90 -23.52 15.14
C ASP A 350 -8.61 -24.76 16.00
N ASN A 351 -9.53 -25.08 16.91
CA ASN A 351 -9.42 -26.25 17.81
C ASN A 351 -8.07 -26.36 18.57
N GLY A 352 -7.46 -25.23 18.93
CA GLY A 352 -6.18 -25.18 19.65
C GLY A 352 -4.94 -25.39 18.77
N VAL A 353 -5.10 -25.39 17.44
CA VAL A 353 -4.02 -25.41 16.45
C VAL A 353 -3.97 -24.05 15.79
N SER A 354 -2.80 -23.38 15.82
CA SER A 354 -2.56 -22.16 15.08
C SER A 354 -2.55 -22.48 13.60
N VAL A 355 -3.49 -21.93 12.82
CA VAL A 355 -3.53 -22.07 11.37
C VAL A 355 -2.71 -20.91 10.79
N ASP A 356 -1.55 -21.25 10.24
CA ASP A 356 -0.55 -20.34 9.69
C ASP A 356 -0.79 -20.14 8.19
N GLU A 357 -1.46 -19.06 7.76
CA GLU A 357 -1.47 -18.69 6.34
C GLU A 357 -1.36 -17.18 6.12
N GLU A 358 -0.43 -16.78 5.30
CA GLU A 358 -0.14 -15.72 4.33
C GLU A 358 -0.09 -14.22 4.76
N TYR A 359 1.05 -13.50 4.46
CA TYR A 359 1.40 -12.07 4.61
C TYR A 359 1.05 -11.38 5.95
N GLN A 360 0.46 -12.04 6.86
CA GLN A 360 0.21 -11.60 8.22
C GLN A 360 1.48 -11.61 9.07
N TRP A 361 2.48 -12.35 8.61
CA TRP A 361 3.73 -12.52 9.33
C TRP A 361 4.73 -11.45 8.90
N TYR A 362 5.54 -11.04 9.85
CA TYR A 362 6.62 -10.12 9.58
C TYR A 362 6.20 -8.87 8.83
N GLN A 363 5.04 -8.30 9.22
CA GLN A 363 4.67 -6.99 8.71
C GLN A 363 5.71 -5.96 9.11
N GLU A 364 6.14 -5.19 8.14
CA GLU A 364 7.14 -4.16 8.31
C GLU A 364 6.77 -2.92 7.49
N MET A 365 7.21 -1.75 7.96
CA MET A 365 6.99 -0.51 7.24
C MET A 365 8.17 0.44 7.37
N VAL A 366 8.28 1.35 6.40
CA VAL A 366 9.21 2.46 6.44
C VAL A 366 8.45 3.76 6.24
N ALA A 367 8.51 4.63 7.24
CA ALA A 367 8.13 6.03 7.10
C ALA A 367 9.24 6.76 6.34
N ILE A 368 8.88 7.58 5.36
CA ILE A 368 9.81 8.21 4.42
C ILE A 368 9.43 9.67 4.25
N HIS A 369 10.32 10.57 4.66
CA HIS A 369 10.14 12.02 4.52
C HIS A 369 11.22 12.63 3.65
N CYS A 370 10.88 13.70 2.94
CA CYS A 370 11.89 14.59 2.39
C CYS A 370 12.66 15.31 3.50
N PRO A 371 13.89 15.75 3.27
CA PRO A 371 14.69 16.49 4.27
C PRO A 371 13.99 17.74 4.81
N ASP A 372 13.15 18.37 4.01
CA ASP A 372 12.44 19.61 4.37
C ASP A 372 11.16 19.38 5.17
N ASP A 373 10.68 18.14 5.29
CA ASP A 373 9.41 17.79 5.97
C ASP A 373 9.58 17.64 7.50
N GLY A 374 10.81 17.81 8.02
CA GLY A 374 11.12 17.66 9.43
C GLY A 374 11.46 16.22 9.84
N GLU A 375 11.92 16.06 11.08
CA GLU A 375 12.31 14.77 11.63
C GLU A 375 11.10 13.85 11.81
N ILE A 376 11.31 12.55 11.59
CA ILE A 376 10.34 11.50 11.93
C ILE A 376 10.49 11.26 13.44
N ASP A 377 9.72 11.96 14.25
CA ASP A 377 9.69 11.76 15.69
C ASP A 377 8.36 11.12 16.10
N TYR A 378 8.36 9.80 16.15
CA TYR A 378 7.27 9.03 16.74
C TYR A 378 7.70 8.42 18.04
N ASP A 379 7.61 9.20 19.11
CA ASP A 379 7.46 8.61 20.42
C ASP A 379 6.09 7.91 20.47
N LEU A 380 6.08 6.60 20.24
CA LEU A 380 4.87 5.78 20.29
C LEU A 380 4.27 5.73 21.71
N THR A 381 4.96 6.27 22.70
CA THR A 381 4.52 6.35 24.09
C THR A 381 3.92 7.71 24.46
N SER A 382 4.19 8.77 23.69
CA SER A 382 3.69 10.12 23.95
C SER A 382 2.41 10.45 23.18
N GLY A 383 1.54 11.24 23.79
CA GLY A 383 0.34 11.76 23.15
C GLY A 383 0.66 12.64 21.93
N LEU A 384 -0.23 12.59 20.96
CA LEU A 384 -0.15 13.22 19.65
C LEU A 384 0.18 14.71 19.69
N THR A 385 1.34 15.09 19.15
CA THR A 385 1.54 16.43 18.61
C THR A 385 1.21 16.41 17.12
N PRO A 386 0.34 17.28 16.60
CA PRO A 386 0.04 17.28 15.16
C PRO A 386 1.29 17.71 14.38
N VAL A 387 1.77 16.86 13.49
CA VAL A 387 2.71 17.29 12.46
C VAL A 387 1.88 18.02 11.41
N VAL A 388 2.08 19.32 11.27
CA VAL A 388 1.50 20.12 10.20
C VAL A 388 2.29 19.81 8.93
N GLY A 389 1.84 18.82 8.17
CA GLY A 389 2.46 18.44 6.90
C GLY A 389 2.30 19.55 5.86
N VAL A 390 3.36 19.91 5.21
CA VAL A 390 3.35 20.77 4.02
C VAL A 390 3.42 19.86 2.80
N THR A 391 2.30 19.65 2.14
CA THR A 391 2.22 18.99 0.83
C THR A 391 2.75 19.94 -0.25
N LYS A 392 4.07 20.11 -0.35
CA LYS A 392 4.72 20.65 -1.52
C LYS A 392 5.72 19.62 -2.04
N PRO A 393 5.88 19.49 -3.37
CA PRO A 393 7.03 18.78 -3.90
C PRO A 393 8.27 19.33 -3.21
N CYS A 394 9.20 18.45 -2.79
CA CYS A 394 10.46 18.92 -2.24
C CYS A 394 11.08 19.89 -3.22
N SER A 395 11.35 21.11 -2.78
CA SER A 395 11.92 22.11 -3.64
C SER A 395 13.21 21.57 -4.26
N SER A 396 13.50 21.92 -5.50
CA SER A 396 14.75 21.59 -6.20
C SER A 396 15.99 22.26 -5.58
N ASP A 397 15.93 22.59 -4.32
CA ASP A 397 17.00 23.24 -3.59
C ASP A 397 18.22 22.32 -3.47
N VAL A 398 19.37 22.84 -3.84
CA VAL A 398 20.64 22.13 -3.80
C VAL A 398 21.27 22.33 -2.43
N TYR A 399 21.66 21.24 -1.78
CA TYR A 399 22.38 21.28 -0.50
C TYR A 399 23.84 20.86 -0.69
N ASP A 400 24.75 21.44 0.09
CA ASP A 400 26.14 21.02 0.13
C ASP A 400 26.32 19.67 0.86
N ILE A 401 27.54 19.15 0.87
CA ILE A 401 27.87 17.87 1.51
C ILE A 401 27.64 17.85 3.03
N ASN A 402 27.42 19.00 3.65
CA ASN A 402 27.14 19.19 5.07
C ASN A 402 25.65 19.47 5.34
N GLY A 403 24.77 19.34 4.31
CA GLY A 403 23.34 19.56 4.45
C GLY A 403 22.92 21.02 4.50
N ARG A 404 23.77 21.97 4.07
CA ARG A 404 23.43 23.40 4.00
C ARG A 404 22.85 23.74 2.63
N LYS A 405 21.72 24.45 2.61
CA LYS A 405 21.08 24.95 1.39
C LYS A 405 22.03 25.86 0.62
N VAL A 406 22.29 25.50 -0.63
CA VAL A 406 23.13 26.30 -1.55
C VAL A 406 22.23 27.04 -2.52
N SER A 407 22.25 28.37 -2.47
CA SER A 407 21.58 29.19 -3.47
C SER A 407 22.35 29.07 -4.79
N LEU A 408 21.73 28.53 -5.84
CA LEU A 408 22.31 28.59 -7.18
C LEU A 408 22.35 30.07 -7.63
N PRO A 409 23.46 30.52 -8.24
CA PRO A 409 23.50 31.86 -8.81
C PRO A 409 22.41 31.99 -9.88
N ALA A 410 21.69 33.13 -9.86
CA ALA A 410 20.69 33.43 -10.88
C ALA A 410 21.33 33.29 -12.26
N LYS A 411 20.70 32.53 -13.16
CA LYS A 411 21.08 32.53 -14.57
C LYS A 411 20.87 33.99 -15.07
N HIS A 412 21.95 34.64 -15.41
CA HIS A 412 21.85 35.82 -16.23
C HIS A 412 21.45 35.38 -17.64
N ASP A 413 20.35 35.92 -18.12
CA ASP A 413 19.86 35.81 -19.50
C ASP A 413 20.89 36.34 -20.50
#